data_a4a4cfe9f8191f9c0ea23d6da663af0a
#
_entry.id   a4a4cfe9f8191f9c0ea23d6da663af0a
#
_cell.length_a   1.000
_cell.length_b   1.000
_cell.length_c   1.000
_cell.angle_alpha   90.00
_cell.angle_beta   90.00
_cell.angle_gamma   90.00
#
_symmetry.space_group_name_H-M   'P 1'
#
loop_
_entity.id
_entity.type
_entity.pdbx_description
1 polymer ?
#
loop_
_entity_poly.entity_id
_entity_poly.type
_entity_poly.pdbx_seq_one_letter_code
_entity_poly.pdbx_strand_id
1 'polypeptide(L)'
;EKDTVLIIGAGPTGICTLLCVMLKKPKRIIVCEKDENRVRFIKEHYPDVYTVLPEECLEYVQKNSDHGGADVVFEVAGAPSTFRLAWECARPNAIVTVVALYDEAQTLPLPDMYGKNLTFKTGGVDGCDCEETLRLIAEGKIDTEPLITHTYPLSRIEDAYELFENKKDGVIKVAVEC
;
A
#
# COMPACT_ATOMS: atom_id res chain seq x y z
N GLU A 1 7.62 -14.70 8.10
CA GLU A 1 9.07 -14.36 8.20
C GLU A 1 9.87 -14.73 6.93
N LYS A 2 9.30 -15.51 6.00
CA LYS A 2 10.00 -15.90 4.74
C LYS A 2 9.44 -15.18 3.51
N ASP A 3 8.34 -14.44 3.65
CA ASP A 3 7.58 -13.92 2.53
C ASP A 3 8.20 -12.63 1.98
N THR A 4 8.13 -12.49 0.66
CA THR A 4 8.24 -11.20 -0.03
C THR A 4 6.85 -10.61 -0.18
N VAL A 5 6.65 -9.42 0.36
CA VAL A 5 5.38 -8.68 0.31
C VAL A 5 5.53 -7.49 -0.64
N LEU A 6 4.60 -7.38 -1.58
CA LEU A 6 4.47 -6.21 -2.47
C LEU A 6 3.26 -5.39 -2.06
N ILE A 7 3.46 -4.08 -1.93
CA ILE A 7 2.39 -3.10 -1.72
C ILE A 7 2.38 -2.15 -2.92
N ILE A 8 1.26 -2.07 -3.64
CA ILE A 8 1.11 -1.19 -4.80
C ILE A 8 0.32 0.05 -4.39
N GLY A 9 1.02 1.17 -4.30
CA GLY A 9 0.53 2.46 -3.82
C GLY A 9 1.06 2.82 -2.43
N ALA A 10 1.57 4.04 -2.28
CA ALA A 10 2.04 4.62 -1.02
C ALA A 10 1.23 5.87 -0.61
N GLY A 11 -0.06 5.88 -0.90
CA GLY A 11 -1.00 6.83 -0.31
C GLY A 11 -1.23 6.53 1.18
N PRO A 12 -2.10 7.28 1.86
CA PRO A 12 -2.38 7.06 3.29
C PRO A 12 -2.72 5.60 3.61
N THR A 13 -3.60 4.99 2.82
CA THR A 13 -3.98 3.57 2.99
C THR A 13 -2.79 2.63 2.76
N GLY A 14 -1.94 2.94 1.76
CA GLY A 14 -0.74 2.14 1.47
C GLY A 14 0.27 2.18 2.61
N ILE A 15 0.48 3.34 3.23
CA ILE A 15 1.37 3.48 4.39
C ILE A 15 0.77 2.77 5.62
N CYS A 16 -0.53 2.89 5.87
CA CYS A 16 -1.18 2.10 6.93
C CYS A 16 -1.01 0.58 6.69
N THR A 17 -1.15 0.13 5.45
CA THR A 17 -0.90 -1.27 5.07
C THR A 17 0.55 -1.65 5.35
N LEU A 18 1.51 -0.79 4.99
CA LEU A 18 2.93 -1.00 5.27
C LEU A 18 3.20 -1.19 6.77
N LEU A 19 2.66 -0.31 7.61
CA LEU A 19 2.81 -0.39 9.06
C LEU A 19 2.29 -1.73 9.62
N CYS A 20 1.13 -2.18 9.17
CA CYS A 20 0.57 -3.47 9.57
C CYS A 20 1.41 -4.65 9.07
N VAL A 21 1.94 -4.57 7.84
CA VAL A 21 2.83 -5.59 7.27
C VAL A 21 4.14 -5.70 8.04
N MET A 22 4.72 -4.58 8.46
CA MET A 22 5.96 -4.55 9.25
C MET A 22 5.83 -5.31 10.58
N LEU A 23 4.66 -5.32 11.21
CA LEU A 23 4.39 -6.12 12.42
C LEU A 23 4.58 -7.62 12.21
N LYS A 24 4.38 -8.11 10.99
CA LYS A 24 4.53 -9.53 10.64
C LYS A 24 5.98 -9.92 10.29
N LYS A 25 6.89 -8.94 10.22
CA LYS A 25 8.33 -9.12 9.95
C LYS A 25 8.59 -10.02 8.73
N PRO A 26 8.06 -9.70 7.54
CA PRO A 26 8.34 -10.47 6.35
C PRO A 26 9.83 -10.37 6.00
N LYS A 27 10.31 -11.27 5.13
CA LYS A 27 11.70 -11.26 4.66
C LYS A 27 12.02 -9.99 3.87
N ARG A 28 11.05 -9.52 3.08
CA ARG A 28 11.22 -8.33 2.24
C ARG A 28 9.88 -7.62 2.05
N ILE A 29 9.93 -6.30 2.09
CA ILE A 29 8.80 -5.44 1.74
C ILE A 29 9.22 -4.58 0.54
N ILE A 30 8.40 -4.60 -0.50
CA ILE A 30 8.57 -3.80 -1.70
C ILE A 30 7.33 -2.90 -1.83
N VAL A 31 7.53 -1.61 -2.02
CA VAL A 31 6.47 -0.63 -2.26
C VAL A 31 6.60 -0.10 -3.68
N CYS A 32 5.58 -0.31 -4.50
CA CYS A 32 5.48 0.23 -5.85
C CYS A 32 4.73 1.57 -5.79
N GLU A 33 5.41 2.66 -6.13
CA GLU A 33 4.85 4.01 -6.10
C GLU A 33 5.46 4.87 -7.20
N LYS A 34 4.64 5.72 -7.84
CA LYS A 34 5.07 6.63 -8.91
C LYS A 34 5.33 8.06 -8.45
N ASP A 35 4.74 8.48 -7.34
CA ASP A 35 4.88 9.83 -6.80
C ASP A 35 6.21 9.96 -6.05
N GLU A 36 7.09 10.84 -6.53
CA GLU A 36 8.42 11.04 -5.97
C GLU A 36 8.42 11.49 -4.50
N ASN A 37 7.43 12.29 -4.08
CA ASN A 37 7.34 12.74 -2.70
C ASN A 37 6.99 11.57 -1.77
N ARG A 38 6.09 10.69 -2.20
CA ARG A 38 5.73 9.47 -1.45
C ARG A 38 6.87 8.47 -1.41
N VAL A 39 7.59 8.30 -2.52
CA VAL A 39 8.81 7.48 -2.55
C VAL A 39 9.85 8.02 -1.58
N ARG A 40 10.06 9.34 -1.56
CA ARG A 40 10.96 10.00 -0.61
C ARG A 40 10.52 9.76 0.83
N PHE A 41 9.24 9.96 1.12
CA PHE A 41 8.66 9.70 2.45
C PHE A 41 8.94 8.27 2.93
N ILE A 42 8.71 7.25 2.07
CA ILE A 42 9.03 5.85 2.40
C ILE A 42 10.51 5.68 2.72
N LYS A 43 11.41 6.23 1.89
CA LYS A 43 12.86 6.09 2.10
C LYS A 43 13.36 6.76 3.38
N GLU A 44 12.77 7.88 3.75
CA GLU A 44 13.14 8.64 4.95
C GLU A 44 12.64 7.98 6.25
N HIS A 45 11.41 7.45 6.25
CA HIS A 45 10.81 6.90 7.45
C HIS A 45 10.96 5.38 7.59
N TYR A 46 11.14 4.65 6.48
CA TYR A 46 11.20 3.19 6.44
C TYR A 46 12.38 2.70 5.59
N PRO A 47 13.63 2.91 6.03
CA PRO A 47 14.84 2.66 5.22
C PRO A 47 15.03 1.20 4.80
N ASP A 48 14.42 0.26 5.51
CA ASP A 48 14.47 -1.18 5.19
C ASP A 48 13.44 -1.61 4.13
N VAL A 49 12.61 -0.68 3.66
CA VAL A 49 11.59 -0.92 2.63
C VAL A 49 12.12 -0.54 1.25
N TYR A 50 12.02 -1.47 0.31
CA TYR A 50 12.42 -1.23 -1.07
C TYR A 50 11.32 -0.48 -1.82
N THR A 51 11.69 0.55 -2.56
CA THR A 51 10.76 1.29 -3.43
C THR A 51 11.08 1.04 -4.90
N VAL A 52 10.04 0.92 -5.73
CA VAL A 52 10.17 0.65 -7.16
C VAL A 52 9.11 1.42 -7.95
N LEU A 53 9.44 1.85 -9.16
CA LEU A 53 8.48 2.48 -10.08
C LEU A 53 7.58 1.42 -10.73
N PRO A 54 6.34 1.76 -11.13
CA PRO A 54 5.41 0.81 -11.72
C PRO A 54 5.96 0.07 -12.95
N GLU A 55 6.68 0.76 -13.81
CA GLU A 55 7.29 0.20 -15.04
C GLU A 55 8.39 -0.82 -14.77
N GLU A 56 9.05 -0.73 -13.63
CA GLU A 56 10.14 -1.63 -13.21
C GLU A 56 9.65 -2.73 -12.25
N CYS A 57 8.43 -2.59 -11.72
CA CYS A 57 7.94 -3.36 -10.59
C CYS A 57 7.95 -4.86 -10.85
N LEU A 58 7.43 -5.32 -11.98
CA LEU A 58 7.36 -6.75 -12.31
C LEU A 58 8.75 -7.37 -12.37
N GLU A 59 9.66 -6.77 -13.11
CA GLU A 59 11.03 -7.28 -13.25
C GLU A 59 11.77 -7.26 -11.91
N TYR A 60 11.62 -6.17 -11.15
CA TYR A 60 12.24 -6.03 -9.84
C TYR A 60 11.77 -7.11 -8.86
N VAL A 61 10.45 -7.32 -8.78
CA VAL A 61 9.86 -8.33 -7.88
C VAL A 61 10.31 -9.73 -8.28
N GLN A 62 10.32 -10.06 -9.57
CA GLN A 62 10.77 -11.37 -10.06
C GLN A 62 12.23 -11.66 -9.72
N LYS A 63 13.10 -10.67 -9.84
CA LYS A 63 14.53 -10.82 -9.53
C LYS A 63 14.83 -10.86 -8.04
N ASN A 64 14.02 -10.17 -7.24
CA ASN A 64 14.30 -9.94 -5.82
C ASN A 64 13.37 -10.73 -4.88
N SER A 65 12.70 -11.75 -5.36
CA SER A 65 11.91 -12.69 -4.57
C SER A 65 12.43 -14.12 -4.73
N ASP A 66 12.18 -14.97 -3.74
CA ASP A 66 12.73 -16.34 -3.74
C ASP A 66 12.04 -17.26 -4.79
N HIS A 67 10.84 -16.89 -5.23
CA HIS A 67 9.98 -17.71 -6.07
C HIS A 67 9.54 -17.03 -7.37
N GLY A 68 10.28 -16.02 -7.84
CA GLY A 68 9.99 -15.31 -9.09
C GLY A 68 8.71 -14.45 -9.05
N GLY A 69 8.30 -14.03 -7.86
CA GLY A 69 7.14 -13.19 -7.63
C GLY A 69 6.86 -13.03 -6.13
N ALA A 70 6.01 -12.09 -5.76
CA ALA A 70 5.66 -11.83 -4.38
C ALA A 70 4.74 -12.92 -3.80
N ASP A 71 4.95 -13.29 -2.55
CA ASP A 71 4.12 -14.24 -1.80
C ASP A 71 2.75 -13.64 -1.44
N VAL A 72 2.76 -12.35 -1.11
CA VAL A 72 1.57 -11.56 -0.78
C VAL A 72 1.64 -10.24 -1.51
N VAL A 73 0.55 -9.86 -2.15
CA VAL A 73 0.41 -8.58 -2.83
C VAL A 73 -0.78 -7.82 -2.25
N PHE A 74 -0.56 -6.58 -1.87
CA PHE A 74 -1.61 -5.63 -1.51
C PHE A 74 -1.75 -4.60 -2.62
N GLU A 75 -2.92 -4.53 -3.25
CA GLU A 75 -3.28 -3.50 -4.20
C GLU A 75 -4.06 -2.42 -3.45
N VAL A 76 -3.47 -1.24 -3.29
CA VAL A 76 -4.02 -0.12 -2.49
C VAL A 76 -4.03 1.20 -3.26
N ALA A 77 -3.81 1.18 -4.57
CA ALA A 77 -3.78 2.36 -5.43
C ALA A 77 -5.09 2.62 -6.19
N GLY A 78 -5.78 1.57 -6.63
CA GLY A 78 -7.04 1.65 -7.35
C GLY A 78 -6.95 2.26 -8.76
N ALA A 79 -5.76 2.29 -9.36
CA ALA A 79 -5.60 2.80 -10.70
C ALA A 79 -5.89 1.71 -11.75
N PRO A 80 -6.31 2.05 -12.98
CA PRO A 80 -6.74 1.06 -13.98
C PRO A 80 -5.73 -0.06 -14.28
N SER A 81 -4.42 0.22 -14.17
CA SER A 81 -3.35 -0.75 -14.44
C SER A 81 -2.88 -1.54 -13.22
N THR A 82 -3.24 -1.12 -12.00
CA THR A 82 -2.63 -1.68 -10.78
C THR A 82 -3.18 -3.03 -10.40
N PHE A 83 -4.44 -3.34 -10.74
CA PHE A 83 -4.98 -4.68 -10.55
C PHE A 83 -4.22 -5.72 -11.38
N ARG A 84 -3.96 -5.38 -12.65
CA ARG A 84 -3.17 -6.24 -13.54
C ARG A 84 -1.76 -6.43 -12.99
N LEU A 85 -1.09 -5.36 -12.64
CA LEU A 85 0.26 -5.40 -12.06
C LEU A 85 0.29 -6.28 -10.80
N ALA A 86 -0.74 -6.20 -9.95
CA ALA A 86 -0.82 -6.97 -8.71
C ALA A 86 -0.75 -8.48 -8.95
N TRP A 87 -1.58 -9.01 -9.86
CA TRP A 87 -1.58 -10.44 -10.12
C TRP A 87 -0.40 -10.89 -10.98
N GLU A 88 0.15 -10.04 -11.85
CA GLU A 88 1.37 -10.33 -12.61
C GLU A 88 2.58 -10.49 -11.69
N CYS A 89 2.73 -9.61 -10.70
CA CYS A 89 3.81 -9.65 -9.71
C CYS A 89 3.67 -10.79 -8.69
N ALA A 90 2.50 -11.38 -8.55
CA ALA A 90 2.24 -12.48 -7.63
C ALA A 90 2.87 -13.80 -8.14
N ARG A 91 3.58 -14.53 -7.27
CA ARG A 91 4.05 -15.88 -7.60
C ARG A 91 2.89 -16.88 -7.68
N PRO A 92 3.11 -18.10 -8.20
CA PRO A 92 2.12 -19.17 -8.04
C PRO A 92 1.79 -19.43 -6.56
N ASN A 93 0.52 -19.67 -6.27
CA ASN A 93 -0.06 -19.88 -4.94
C ASN A 93 0.03 -18.63 -4.01
N ALA A 94 0.21 -17.44 -4.56
CA ALA A 94 0.23 -16.19 -3.79
C ALA A 94 -1.17 -15.72 -3.39
N ILE A 95 -1.21 -14.81 -2.41
CA ILE A 95 -2.40 -14.10 -2.01
C ILE A 95 -2.35 -12.68 -2.58
N VAL A 96 -3.39 -12.28 -3.29
CA VAL A 96 -3.58 -10.92 -3.79
C VAL A 96 -4.76 -10.30 -3.06
N THR A 97 -4.51 -9.27 -2.27
CA THR A 97 -5.54 -8.54 -1.53
C THR A 97 -5.77 -7.19 -2.21
N VAL A 98 -6.99 -6.97 -2.69
CA VAL A 98 -7.43 -5.71 -3.28
C VAL A 98 -8.12 -4.89 -2.20
N VAL A 99 -7.45 -3.86 -1.73
CA VAL A 99 -7.92 -2.93 -0.69
C VAL A 99 -8.51 -1.68 -1.31
N ALA A 100 -7.98 -1.26 -2.46
CA ALA A 100 -8.41 -0.05 -3.14
C ALA A 100 -9.82 -0.18 -3.72
N LEU A 101 -10.52 0.95 -3.81
CA LEU A 101 -11.75 1.08 -4.56
C LEU A 101 -11.42 1.37 -6.04
N TYR A 102 -12.20 0.76 -6.92
CA TYR A 102 -12.13 0.98 -8.36
C TYR A 102 -13.45 1.58 -8.85
N ASP A 103 -13.35 2.60 -9.68
CA ASP A 103 -14.51 3.22 -10.31
C ASP A 103 -15.10 2.38 -11.44
N GLU A 104 -14.27 1.49 -12.03
CA GLU A 104 -14.65 0.63 -13.14
C GLU A 104 -14.38 -0.85 -12.85
N ALA A 105 -15.14 -1.72 -13.53
CA ALA A 105 -14.95 -3.16 -13.43
C ALA A 105 -13.53 -3.58 -13.86
N GLN A 106 -12.92 -4.46 -13.08
CA GLN A 106 -11.61 -5.04 -13.39
C GLN A 106 -11.78 -6.45 -13.98
N THR A 107 -10.95 -6.78 -14.97
CA THR A 107 -11.02 -8.08 -15.65
C THR A 107 -10.08 -9.08 -15.00
N LEU A 108 -10.58 -10.29 -14.74
CA LEU A 108 -9.78 -11.47 -14.40
C LEU A 108 -9.49 -12.25 -15.70
N PRO A 109 -8.30 -12.11 -16.30
CA PRO A 109 -7.96 -12.80 -17.53
C PRO A 109 -7.57 -14.26 -17.22
N LEU A 110 -8.55 -15.11 -16.98
CA LEU A 110 -8.35 -16.49 -16.54
C LEU A 110 -7.37 -17.28 -17.40
N PRO A 111 -7.34 -17.14 -18.75
CA PRO A 111 -6.32 -17.82 -19.57
C PRO A 111 -4.88 -17.47 -19.18
N ASP A 112 -4.62 -16.20 -18.86
CA ASP A 112 -3.28 -15.70 -18.50
C ASP A 112 -2.90 -16.07 -17.06
N MET A 113 -3.90 -16.35 -16.24
CA MET A 113 -3.74 -16.71 -14.83
C MET A 113 -3.66 -18.24 -14.62
N TYR A 114 -3.86 -19.00 -15.67
CA TYR A 114 -3.82 -20.47 -15.59
C TYR A 114 -2.48 -20.96 -15.04
N GLY A 115 -2.53 -21.78 -14.02
CA GLY A 115 -1.33 -22.31 -13.34
C GLY A 115 -0.77 -21.40 -12.23
N LYS A 116 -1.25 -20.17 -12.05
CA LYS A 116 -0.82 -19.32 -10.93
C LYS A 116 -1.50 -19.68 -9.60
N ASN A 117 -2.68 -20.29 -9.63
CA ASN A 117 -3.37 -20.73 -8.40
C ASN A 117 -3.54 -19.64 -7.35
N LEU A 118 -3.93 -18.43 -7.76
CA LEU A 118 -3.98 -17.26 -6.88
C LEU A 118 -5.21 -17.29 -5.96
N THR A 119 -5.02 -16.79 -4.76
CA THR A 119 -6.13 -16.44 -3.85
C THR A 119 -6.37 -14.95 -3.90
N PHE A 120 -7.56 -14.52 -4.33
CA PHE A 120 -7.96 -13.12 -4.26
C PHE A 120 -8.77 -12.84 -2.99
N LYS A 121 -8.46 -11.73 -2.33
CA LYS A 121 -9.21 -11.20 -1.21
C LYS A 121 -9.64 -9.78 -1.52
N THR A 122 -10.88 -9.47 -1.23
CA THR A 122 -11.45 -8.12 -1.31
C THR A 122 -12.20 -7.83 -0.03
N GLY A 123 -12.43 -6.58 0.28
CA GLY A 123 -13.26 -6.23 1.43
C GLY A 123 -13.22 -4.75 1.74
N GLY A 124 -14.22 -4.32 2.45
CA GLY A 124 -14.30 -3.00 3.07
C GLY A 124 -13.94 -3.05 4.55
N VAL A 125 -13.88 -1.89 5.17
CA VAL A 125 -13.71 -1.77 6.62
C VAL A 125 -14.98 -2.23 7.33
N ASP A 126 -14.84 -3.17 8.24
CA ASP A 126 -15.91 -3.61 9.13
C ASP A 126 -15.71 -3.15 10.59
N GLY A 127 -14.53 -2.60 10.88
CA GLY A 127 -14.18 -2.06 12.21
C GLY A 127 -13.91 -3.12 13.28
N CYS A 128 -13.85 -4.40 12.94
CA CYS A 128 -13.65 -5.47 13.92
C CYS A 128 -12.29 -5.41 14.64
N ASP A 129 -11.26 -4.85 14.00
CA ASP A 129 -9.90 -4.79 14.55
C ASP A 129 -9.54 -3.41 15.15
N CYS A 130 -10.51 -2.51 15.34
CA CYS A 130 -10.25 -1.15 15.85
C CYS A 130 -9.60 -1.17 17.24
N GLU A 131 -10.08 -1.98 18.16
CA GLU A 131 -9.55 -2.07 19.52
C GLU A 131 -8.09 -2.55 19.52
N GLU A 132 -7.78 -3.59 18.72
CA GLU A 132 -6.41 -4.09 18.60
C GLU A 132 -5.50 -3.05 17.96
N THR A 133 -5.95 -2.39 16.91
CA THR A 133 -5.18 -1.34 16.23
C THR A 133 -4.85 -0.18 17.16
N LEU A 134 -5.83 0.32 17.92
CA LEU A 134 -5.62 1.38 18.90
C LEU A 134 -4.64 0.95 20.00
N ARG A 135 -4.74 -0.29 20.46
CA ARG A 135 -3.79 -0.85 21.44
C ARG A 135 -2.36 -0.89 20.88
N LEU A 136 -2.19 -1.31 19.64
CA LEU A 136 -0.87 -1.36 18.99
C LEU A 136 -0.26 0.03 18.81
N ILE A 137 -1.07 1.05 18.52
CA ILE A 137 -0.65 2.45 18.47
C ILE A 137 -0.26 2.93 19.88
N ALA A 138 -1.11 2.68 20.88
CA ALA A 138 -0.83 3.09 22.26
C ALA A 138 0.44 2.42 22.85
N GLU A 139 0.74 1.19 22.43
CA GLU A 139 1.96 0.47 22.80
C GLU A 139 3.20 0.92 21.98
N GLY A 140 3.06 1.87 21.05
CA GLY A 140 4.15 2.33 20.18
C GLY A 140 4.63 1.28 19.16
N LYS A 141 3.82 0.25 18.88
CA LYS A 141 4.15 -0.77 17.87
C LYS A 141 3.81 -0.33 16.46
N ILE A 142 2.85 0.58 16.33
CA ILE A 142 2.49 1.27 15.09
C ILE A 142 2.64 2.76 15.37
N ASP A 143 3.55 3.41 14.66
CA ASP A 143 3.70 4.86 14.69
C ASP A 143 2.94 5.49 13.52
N THR A 144 1.88 6.22 13.84
CA THR A 144 1.03 6.91 12.84
C THR A 144 1.31 8.42 12.77
N GLU A 145 2.13 8.96 13.65
CA GLU A 145 2.40 10.41 13.70
C GLU A 145 3.02 10.94 12.40
N PRO A 146 3.97 10.26 11.75
CA PRO A 146 4.55 10.74 10.50
C PRO A 146 3.56 10.85 9.34
N LEU A 147 2.40 10.18 9.41
CA LEU A 147 1.38 10.28 8.36
C LEU A 147 0.69 11.65 8.37
N ILE A 148 0.61 12.32 9.52
CA ILE A 148 0.00 13.64 9.65
C ILE A 148 1.02 14.68 9.22
N THR A 149 1.04 14.98 7.92
CA THR A 149 2.01 15.91 7.34
C THR A 149 1.59 17.38 7.46
N HIS A 150 0.29 17.64 7.61
CA HIS A 150 -0.27 19.00 7.66
C HIS A 150 -1.39 19.07 8.69
N THR A 151 -1.51 20.23 9.31
CA THR A 151 -2.60 20.54 10.26
C THR A 151 -3.24 21.86 9.88
N TYR A 152 -4.57 21.89 9.84
CA TYR A 152 -5.36 23.07 9.55
C TYR A 152 -6.44 23.29 10.62
N PRO A 153 -6.75 24.54 10.97
CA PRO A 153 -7.94 24.83 11.76
C PRO A 153 -9.21 24.56 10.93
N LEU A 154 -10.32 24.23 11.58
CA LEU A 154 -11.60 23.97 10.90
C LEU A 154 -12.03 25.13 10.00
N SER A 155 -11.71 26.37 10.37
CA SER A 155 -12.02 27.58 9.57
C SER A 155 -11.31 27.62 8.21
N ARG A 156 -10.30 26.75 7.98
CA ARG A 156 -9.55 26.63 6.74
C ARG A 156 -9.67 25.22 6.11
N ILE A 157 -10.78 24.56 6.35
CA ILE A 157 -10.99 23.18 5.86
C ILE A 157 -10.97 23.10 4.33
N GLU A 158 -11.42 24.14 3.63
CA GLU A 158 -11.39 24.17 2.15
C GLU A 158 -9.95 24.15 1.62
N ASP A 159 -9.04 24.88 2.27
CA ASP A 159 -7.62 24.87 1.91
C ASP A 159 -6.99 23.48 2.15
N ALA A 160 -7.41 22.81 3.22
CA ALA A 160 -6.97 21.47 3.55
C ALA A 160 -7.41 20.44 2.46
N TYR A 161 -8.64 20.54 1.98
CA TYR A 161 -9.14 19.73 0.88
C TYR A 161 -8.40 20.04 -0.43
N GLU A 162 -8.19 21.32 -0.77
CA GLU A 162 -7.45 21.71 -1.97
C GLU A 162 -6.02 21.16 -1.95
N LEU A 163 -5.33 21.25 -0.82
CA LEU A 163 -3.99 20.71 -0.64
C LEU A 163 -3.98 19.20 -0.90
N PHE A 164 -4.90 18.46 -0.27
CA PHE A 164 -4.95 17.01 -0.33
C PHE A 164 -5.35 16.50 -1.71
N GLU A 165 -6.37 17.08 -2.33
CA GLU A 165 -6.86 16.71 -3.65
C GLU A 165 -5.79 16.91 -4.72
N ASN A 166 -5.08 18.05 -4.67
CA ASN A 166 -4.04 18.37 -5.63
C ASN A 166 -2.67 17.76 -5.30
N LYS A 167 -2.57 16.97 -4.22
CA LYS A 167 -1.32 16.31 -3.78
C LYS A 167 -0.13 17.27 -3.67
N LYS A 168 -0.39 18.51 -3.24
CA LYS A 168 0.64 19.55 -3.11
C LYS A 168 1.47 19.32 -1.85
N ASP A 169 2.66 19.92 -1.82
CA ASP A 169 3.55 20.02 -0.66
C ASP A 169 3.84 18.69 0.07
N GLY A 170 3.89 17.59 -0.69
CA GLY A 170 4.19 16.27 -0.12
C GLY A 170 3.13 15.71 0.83
N VAL A 171 1.89 16.20 0.75
CA VAL A 171 0.81 15.78 1.66
C VAL A 171 0.57 14.28 1.64
N ILE A 172 0.56 13.67 2.83
CA ILE A 172 0.12 12.29 3.05
C ILE A 172 -1.26 12.30 3.72
N LYS A 173 -1.38 12.97 4.86
CA LYS A 173 -2.64 13.13 5.59
C LYS A 173 -2.71 14.50 6.22
N VAL A 174 -3.92 15.05 6.28
CA VAL A 174 -4.20 16.34 6.91
C VAL A 174 -5.04 16.09 8.17
N ALA A 175 -4.60 16.66 9.30
CA ALA A 175 -5.41 16.79 10.49
C ALA A 175 -6.16 18.11 10.48
N VAL A 176 -7.40 18.13 10.93
CA VAL A 176 -8.21 19.34 11.12
C VAL A 176 -8.52 19.51 12.59
N GLU A 177 -8.12 20.64 13.16
CA GLU A 177 -8.39 21.02 14.57
C GLU A 177 -9.74 21.72 14.66
N CYS A 178 -10.61 21.25 15.58
CA CYS A 178 -11.93 21.77 15.84
C CYS A 178 -11.96 22.71 17.06
#